data_ad2678f2073d1ad3998ceb3252626167
#
_entry.id   ad2678f2073d1ad3998ceb3252626167
#
_cell.length_a   1.000
_cell.length_b   1.000
_cell.length_c   1.000
_cell.angle_alpha   90.00
_cell.angle_beta   90.00
_cell.angle_gamma   90.00
#
_symmetry.space_group_name_H-M   'P 1'
#
loop_
_entity.id
_entity.type
_entity.pdbx_description
1 polymer ?
#
loop_
_entity_poly.entity_id
_entity_poly.type
_entity_poly.pdbx_seq_one_letter_code
_entity_poly.pdbx_strand_id
1 'polypeptide(L)'
;MFMKKKLIFGTCLSRSGGSLASNMLTCHKSILITTDLFHFFRFVIGKYQPINKYSNQYKLIQEVCLRLKIRNKITINPKELLRDQKINSYKDILNIFAELIRKKIKGKKQIGEVANNEWRNIENFLNMSKEHKAFQIIRDPR
;
A
#
# COMPACT_ATOMS: atom_id res chain seq x y z
N MET A 1 -9.53 11.54 16.41
CA MET A 1 -8.13 11.91 16.08
C MET A 1 -7.50 10.78 15.27
N PHE A 2 -7.36 10.96 13.95
CA PHE A 2 -6.72 9.94 13.12
C PHE A 2 -5.22 9.93 13.46
N MET A 3 -4.73 8.84 14.02
CA MET A 3 -3.29 8.66 14.22
C MET A 3 -2.59 8.85 12.88
N LYS A 4 -1.60 9.75 12.83
CA LYS A 4 -0.74 9.93 11.64
C LYS A 4 -0.12 8.59 11.28
N LYS A 5 -0.48 8.08 10.09
CA LYS A 5 -0.17 6.71 9.71
C LYS A 5 1.20 6.67 9.04
N LYS A 6 2.14 6.01 9.69
CA LYS A 6 3.47 5.76 9.13
C LYS A 6 3.37 4.60 8.14
N LEU A 7 3.56 4.90 6.86
CA LEU A 7 3.66 3.90 5.81
C LEU A 7 5.09 3.85 5.28
N ILE A 8 5.46 2.68 4.77
CA ILE A 8 6.79 2.44 4.21
C ILE A 8 6.63 2.02 2.75
N PHE A 9 7.37 2.69 1.87
CA PHE A 9 7.43 2.33 0.46
C PHE A 9 8.84 1.94 0.09
N GLY A 10 9.01 0.70 -0.32
CA GLY A 10 10.27 0.19 -0.85
C GLY A 10 10.21 0.04 -2.36
N THR A 11 11.31 0.27 -3.02
CA THR A 11 11.44 -0.01 -4.44
C THR A 11 12.77 -0.68 -4.77
N CYS A 12 12.79 -1.46 -5.83
CA CYS A 12 13.97 -2.15 -6.31
C CYS A 12 13.85 -2.43 -7.81
N LEU A 13 14.94 -2.76 -8.44
CA LEU A 13 14.90 -3.40 -9.75
C LEU A 13 14.44 -4.86 -9.60
N SER A 14 13.80 -5.39 -10.63
CA SER A 14 13.43 -6.81 -10.65
C SER A 14 14.68 -7.68 -10.40
N ARG A 15 14.54 -8.70 -9.57
CA ARG A 15 15.63 -9.65 -9.21
C ARG A 15 16.76 -9.05 -8.38
N SER A 16 16.60 -7.89 -7.76
CA SER A 16 17.64 -7.26 -6.91
C SER A 16 17.48 -7.52 -5.39
N GLY A 17 16.66 -8.50 -5.00
CA GLY A 17 16.53 -8.88 -3.59
C GLY A 17 15.37 -8.23 -2.85
N GLY A 18 14.39 -7.64 -3.56
CA GLY A 18 13.23 -7.00 -2.95
C GLY A 18 12.44 -7.91 -1.99
N SER A 19 12.19 -9.15 -2.38
CA SER A 19 11.50 -10.13 -1.51
C SER A 19 12.30 -10.48 -0.27
N LEU A 20 13.62 -10.64 -0.40
CA LEU A 20 14.50 -10.91 0.74
C LEU A 20 14.45 -9.75 1.74
N ALA A 21 14.64 -8.52 1.27
CA ALA A 21 14.59 -7.34 2.12
C ALA A 21 13.21 -7.16 2.79
N SER A 22 12.12 -7.43 2.07
CA SER A 22 10.77 -7.41 2.65
C SER A 22 10.62 -8.40 3.79
N ASN A 23 11.12 -9.64 3.60
CA ASN A 23 11.08 -10.68 4.63
C ASN A 23 11.92 -10.31 5.84
N MET A 24 13.14 -9.81 5.63
CA MET A 24 14.02 -9.36 6.72
C MET A 24 13.38 -8.24 7.54
N LEU A 25 12.81 -7.22 6.90
CA LEU A 25 12.12 -6.13 7.59
C LEU A 25 10.88 -6.62 8.33
N THR A 26 10.16 -7.59 7.77
CA THR A 26 8.96 -8.17 8.39
C THR A 26 9.28 -9.03 9.62
N CYS A 27 10.51 -9.51 9.78
CA CYS A 27 10.96 -10.17 11.02
C CYS A 27 10.92 -9.21 12.22
N HIS A 28 10.98 -7.90 11.99
CA HIS A 28 10.82 -6.95 13.09
C HIS A 28 9.39 -6.98 13.65
N LYS A 29 9.26 -7.03 14.97
CA LYS A 29 7.96 -7.18 15.67
C LYS A 29 6.90 -6.14 15.30
N SER A 30 7.32 -4.93 14.92
CA SER A 30 6.42 -3.80 14.63
C SER A 30 6.28 -3.46 13.14
N ILE A 31 6.96 -4.16 12.23
CA ILE A 31 6.98 -3.83 10.80
C ILE A 31 6.39 -4.98 10.00
N LEU A 32 5.56 -4.64 9.02
CA LEU A 32 5.12 -5.54 7.97
C LEU A 32 5.42 -4.90 6.62
N ILE A 33 6.31 -5.50 5.87
CA ILE A 33 6.56 -5.14 4.48
C ILE A 33 6.17 -6.32 3.60
N THR A 34 5.35 -6.08 2.62
CA THR A 34 4.92 -7.10 1.67
C THR A 34 5.43 -6.78 0.28
N THR A 35 5.67 -7.81 -0.51
CA THR A 35 5.81 -7.66 -1.95
C THR A 35 4.44 -7.81 -2.58
N ASP A 36 4.15 -6.99 -3.58
CA ASP A 36 2.92 -7.09 -4.40
C ASP A 36 1.60 -7.01 -3.60
N LEU A 37 1.55 -6.24 -2.52
CA LEU A 37 0.32 -6.12 -1.73
C LEU A 37 -0.80 -5.51 -2.58
N PHE A 38 -0.74 -4.24 -2.91
CA PHE A 38 -1.69 -3.62 -3.83
C PHE A 38 -1.05 -2.88 -5.00
N HIS A 39 0.26 -2.73 -5.04
CA HIS A 39 0.96 -1.94 -6.05
C HIS A 39 0.30 -0.57 -6.25
N PHE A 40 0.28 0.22 -5.19
CA PHE A 40 -0.49 1.45 -5.10
C PHE A 40 -0.28 2.39 -6.30
N PHE A 41 0.96 2.64 -6.69
CA PHE A 41 1.27 3.53 -7.81
C PHE A 41 0.93 2.93 -9.17
N ARG A 42 0.97 1.62 -9.30
CA ARG A 42 0.72 0.93 -10.56
C ARG A 42 -0.75 0.66 -10.83
N PHE A 43 -1.54 0.35 -9.79
CA PHE A 43 -2.91 -0.14 -9.97
C PHE A 43 -3.98 0.68 -9.25
N VAL A 44 -3.60 1.70 -8.48
CA VAL A 44 -4.56 2.51 -7.72
C VAL A 44 -4.54 3.95 -8.17
N ILE A 45 -3.40 4.62 -8.11
CA ILE A 45 -3.29 6.03 -8.50
C ILE A 45 -3.71 6.24 -9.96
N GLY A 46 -4.51 7.28 -10.17
CA GLY A 46 -4.94 7.72 -11.50
C GLY A 46 -6.08 6.91 -12.11
N LYS A 47 -6.48 5.78 -11.51
CA LYS A 47 -7.62 5.01 -12.01
C LYS A 47 -8.96 5.62 -11.59
N TYR A 48 -9.97 5.45 -12.47
CA TYR A 48 -11.36 5.84 -12.22
C TYR A 48 -11.52 7.29 -11.75
N GLN A 49 -11.08 8.22 -12.56
CA GLN A 49 -11.24 9.65 -12.26
C GLN A 49 -12.63 10.18 -12.66
N PRO A 50 -13.16 11.18 -11.96
CA PRO A 50 -12.65 11.71 -10.71
C PRO A 50 -12.95 10.80 -9.52
N ILE A 51 -12.00 10.67 -8.61
CA ILE A 51 -12.07 9.72 -7.48
C ILE A 51 -13.09 10.12 -6.40
N ASN A 52 -13.60 11.34 -6.42
CA ASN A 52 -14.65 11.80 -5.51
C ASN A 52 -16.06 11.27 -5.86
N LYS A 53 -16.25 10.65 -7.04
CA LYS A 53 -17.51 10.00 -7.40
C LYS A 53 -17.61 8.61 -6.78
N TYR A 54 -18.71 8.34 -6.09
CA TYR A 54 -18.95 7.05 -5.43
C TYR A 54 -18.78 5.83 -6.37
N SER A 55 -19.31 5.93 -7.59
CA SER A 55 -19.18 4.85 -8.57
C SER A 55 -17.73 4.51 -8.92
N ASN A 56 -16.86 5.52 -9.00
CA ASN A 56 -15.45 5.36 -9.29
C ASN A 56 -14.69 4.79 -8.08
N GLN A 57 -15.03 5.27 -6.89
CA GLN A 57 -14.52 4.72 -5.63
C GLN A 57 -14.87 3.24 -5.50
N TYR A 58 -16.12 2.89 -5.75
CA TYR A 58 -16.58 1.51 -5.65
C TYR A 58 -15.84 0.57 -6.63
N LYS A 59 -15.71 0.96 -7.90
CA LYS A 59 -14.97 0.19 -8.91
C LYS A 59 -13.52 -0.02 -8.48
N LEU A 60 -12.83 1.04 -8.06
CA LEU A 60 -11.43 0.97 -7.64
C LEU A 60 -11.25 0.06 -6.43
N ILE A 61 -12.08 0.25 -5.40
CA ILE A 61 -12.02 -0.54 -4.18
C ILE A 61 -12.34 -2.00 -4.45
N GLN A 62 -13.30 -2.27 -5.34
CA GLN A 62 -13.63 -3.64 -5.75
C GLN A 62 -12.42 -4.34 -6.41
N GLU A 63 -11.71 -3.67 -7.31
CA GLU A 63 -10.47 -4.21 -7.92
C GLU A 63 -9.39 -4.49 -6.88
N VAL A 64 -9.15 -3.56 -5.96
CA VAL A 64 -8.14 -3.74 -4.90
C VAL A 64 -8.52 -4.89 -3.97
N CYS A 65 -9.79 -5.00 -3.58
CA CYS A 65 -10.29 -6.10 -2.76
C CYS A 65 -10.15 -7.45 -3.47
N LEU A 66 -10.45 -7.51 -4.76
CA LEU A 66 -10.26 -8.72 -5.55
C LEU A 66 -8.80 -9.13 -5.62
N ARG A 67 -7.91 -8.17 -5.82
CA ARG A 67 -6.46 -8.40 -5.83
C ARG A 67 -5.95 -8.93 -4.49
N LEU A 68 -6.36 -8.32 -3.38
CA LEU A 68 -6.02 -8.78 -2.03
C LEU A 68 -6.53 -10.19 -1.76
N LYS A 69 -7.74 -10.51 -2.21
CA LYS A 69 -8.31 -11.87 -2.09
C LYS A 69 -7.47 -12.89 -2.85
N ILE A 70 -7.14 -12.63 -4.10
CA ILE A 70 -6.40 -13.57 -4.95
C ILE A 70 -4.97 -13.75 -4.46
N ARG A 71 -4.25 -12.64 -4.20
CA ARG A 71 -2.82 -12.65 -3.90
C ARG A 71 -2.49 -12.90 -2.44
N ASN A 72 -3.25 -12.33 -1.54
CA ASN A 72 -2.93 -12.32 -0.11
C ASN A 72 -3.93 -13.11 0.73
N LYS A 73 -4.97 -13.72 0.09
CA LYS A 73 -6.06 -14.43 0.78
C LYS A 73 -6.82 -13.54 1.79
N ILE A 74 -6.82 -12.23 1.58
CA ILE A 74 -7.52 -11.25 2.41
C ILE A 74 -8.86 -10.92 1.76
N THR A 75 -9.95 -11.35 2.38
CA THR A 75 -11.31 -11.04 1.91
C THR A 75 -11.83 -9.80 2.62
N ILE A 76 -12.28 -8.82 1.84
CA ILE A 76 -12.86 -7.55 2.29
C ILE A 76 -14.11 -7.29 1.47
N ASN A 77 -15.18 -6.85 2.13
CA ASN A 77 -16.41 -6.44 1.45
C ASN A 77 -16.28 -4.95 1.02
N PRO A 78 -16.29 -4.63 -0.29
CA PRO A 78 -16.14 -3.26 -0.77
C PRO A 78 -17.24 -2.31 -0.27
N LYS A 79 -18.48 -2.80 -0.13
CA LYS A 79 -19.62 -1.98 0.33
C LYS A 79 -19.48 -1.60 1.80
N GLU A 80 -19.05 -2.52 2.65
CA GLU A 80 -18.80 -2.24 4.06
C GLU A 80 -17.66 -1.25 4.24
N LEU A 81 -16.63 -1.38 3.42
CA LEU A 81 -15.48 -0.48 3.44
C LEU A 81 -15.87 0.97 3.13
N LEU A 82 -16.78 1.15 2.17
CA LEU A 82 -17.21 2.49 1.73
C LEU A 82 -18.25 3.14 2.63
N ARG A 83 -19.00 2.36 3.43
CA ARG A 83 -20.13 2.85 4.20
C ARG A 83 -19.77 4.03 5.11
N ASP A 84 -18.62 3.94 5.77
CA ASP A 84 -18.22 4.88 6.83
C ASP A 84 -16.99 5.71 6.45
N GLN A 85 -16.62 5.71 5.16
CA GLN A 85 -15.38 6.35 4.70
C GLN A 85 -15.67 7.51 3.74
N LYS A 86 -15.13 8.68 4.05
CA LYS A 86 -15.10 9.80 3.13
C LYS A 86 -13.80 9.75 2.32
N ILE A 87 -13.92 9.48 1.02
CA ILE A 87 -12.79 9.39 0.11
C ILE A 87 -12.79 10.62 -0.80
N ASN A 88 -11.77 11.45 -0.67
CA ASN A 88 -11.56 12.63 -1.51
C ASN A 88 -10.31 12.48 -2.39
N SER A 89 -9.44 11.55 -2.06
CA SER A 89 -8.14 11.38 -2.73
C SER A 89 -7.68 9.91 -2.73
N TYR A 90 -6.72 9.59 -3.58
CA TYR A 90 -6.05 8.29 -3.57
C TYR A 90 -5.29 8.01 -2.27
N LYS A 91 -4.82 9.07 -1.58
CA LYS A 91 -4.22 8.96 -0.26
C LYS A 91 -5.20 8.39 0.77
N ASP A 92 -6.48 8.76 0.69
CA ASP A 92 -7.49 8.22 1.60
C ASP A 92 -7.65 6.71 1.37
N ILE A 93 -7.66 6.29 0.12
CA ILE A 93 -7.71 4.87 -0.25
C ILE A 93 -6.50 4.10 0.31
N LEU A 94 -5.30 4.64 0.13
CA LEU A 94 -4.08 4.04 0.69
C LEU A 94 -4.19 3.88 2.22
N ASN A 95 -4.64 4.91 2.91
CA ASN A 95 -4.81 4.90 4.36
C ASN A 95 -5.87 3.89 4.83
N ILE A 96 -6.98 3.78 4.12
CA ILE A 96 -8.05 2.83 4.42
C ILE A 96 -7.52 1.39 4.33
N PHE A 97 -6.84 1.05 3.24
CA PHE A 97 -6.29 -0.29 3.08
C PHE A 97 -5.17 -0.60 4.07
N ALA A 98 -4.30 0.35 4.35
CA ALA A 98 -3.26 0.19 5.38
C ALA A 98 -3.87 -0.07 6.77
N GLU A 99 -4.97 0.61 7.11
CA GLU A 99 -5.68 0.39 8.38
C GLU A 99 -6.31 -0.99 8.46
N LEU A 100 -6.96 -1.43 7.39
CA LEU A 100 -7.55 -2.76 7.32
C LEU A 100 -6.52 -3.87 7.53
N ILE A 101 -5.37 -3.74 6.87
CA ILE A 101 -4.29 -4.71 7.01
C ILE A 101 -3.74 -4.70 8.43
N ARG A 102 -3.58 -3.50 9.02
CA ARG A 102 -3.11 -3.35 10.40
C ARG A 102 -4.08 -4.01 11.40
N LYS A 103 -5.39 -3.88 11.19
CA LYS A 103 -6.40 -4.54 12.03
C LYS A 103 -6.37 -6.06 11.91
N LYS A 104 -6.10 -6.57 10.71
CA LYS A 104 -6.03 -8.03 10.47
C LYS A 104 -4.74 -8.66 11.00
N ILE A 105 -3.65 -7.90 11.04
CA ILE A 105 -2.33 -8.40 11.47
C ILE A 105 -1.97 -7.76 12.80
N LYS A 106 -2.30 -8.43 13.87
CA LYS A 106 -2.04 -7.96 15.24
C LYS A 106 -0.54 -7.70 15.47
N GLY A 107 -0.21 -6.61 16.18
CA GLY A 107 1.15 -6.28 16.61
C GLY A 107 1.97 -5.47 15.61
N LYS A 108 1.59 -5.36 14.34
CA LYS A 108 2.33 -4.58 13.35
C LYS A 108 1.86 -3.13 13.32
N LYS A 109 2.76 -2.20 13.66
CA LYS A 109 2.47 -0.75 13.74
C LYS A 109 2.75 -0.01 12.43
N GLN A 110 3.77 -0.47 11.68
CA GLN A 110 4.16 0.11 10.40
C GLN A 110 3.90 -0.89 9.28
N ILE A 111 3.28 -0.42 8.23
CA ILE A 111 2.92 -1.24 7.07
C ILE A 111 3.53 -0.62 5.84
N GLY A 112 4.00 -1.45 4.95
CA GLY A 112 4.52 -1.02 3.68
C GLY A 112 4.49 -2.08 2.60
N GLU A 113 4.88 -1.67 1.41
CA GLU A 113 5.08 -2.58 0.29
C GLU A 113 6.39 -2.30 -0.43
N VAL A 114 6.97 -3.32 -1.02
CA VAL A 114 8.05 -3.19 -2.00
C VAL A 114 7.48 -3.41 -3.39
N ALA A 115 7.64 -2.42 -4.25
CA ALA A 115 7.20 -2.47 -5.63
C ALA A 115 8.40 -2.39 -6.59
N ASN A 116 8.44 -3.31 -7.55
CA ASN A 116 9.52 -3.35 -8.54
C ASN A 116 9.39 -2.20 -9.54
N ASN A 117 10.53 -1.56 -9.87
CA ASN A 117 10.65 -0.52 -10.88
C ASN A 117 9.83 0.76 -10.61
N GLU A 118 9.49 1.02 -9.35
CA GLU A 118 8.65 2.16 -8.95
C GLU A 118 9.44 3.30 -8.28
N TRP A 119 10.76 3.39 -8.49
CA TRP A 119 11.62 4.40 -7.84
C TRP A 119 11.21 5.85 -8.13
N ARG A 120 10.61 6.11 -9.31
CA ARG A 120 10.12 7.46 -9.71
C ARG A 120 8.97 7.95 -8.82
N ASN A 121 8.32 7.04 -8.10
CA ASN A 121 7.20 7.36 -7.22
C ASN A 121 7.59 7.60 -5.76
N ILE A 122 8.88 7.52 -5.41
CA ILE A 122 9.36 7.75 -4.04
C ILE A 122 8.98 9.16 -3.58
N GLU A 123 9.26 10.18 -4.38
CA GLU A 123 8.94 11.57 -4.06
C GLU A 123 7.44 11.78 -3.88
N ASN A 124 6.64 11.28 -4.83
CA ASN A 124 5.19 11.36 -4.74
C ASN A 124 4.64 10.71 -3.47
N PHE A 125 5.21 9.56 -3.07
CA PHE A 125 4.81 8.89 -1.85
C PHE A 125 5.19 9.68 -0.59
N LEU A 126 6.40 10.22 -0.52
CA LEU A 126 6.86 11.02 0.62
C LEU A 126 6.06 12.32 0.76
N ASN A 127 5.65 12.94 -0.35
CA ASN A 127 4.82 14.14 -0.36
C ASN A 127 3.39 13.89 0.16
N MET A 128 2.91 12.65 0.18
CA MET A 128 1.60 12.34 0.77
C MET A 128 1.56 12.53 2.28
N SER A 129 2.67 12.35 2.99
CA SER A 129 2.74 12.56 4.44
C SER A 129 4.19 12.67 4.92
N LYS A 130 4.45 13.63 5.81
CA LYS A 130 5.76 13.78 6.49
C LYS A 130 6.17 12.56 7.35
N GLU A 131 5.21 11.69 7.69
CA GLU A 131 5.44 10.48 8.48
C GLU A 131 5.82 9.28 7.62
N HIS A 132 5.66 9.37 6.29
CA HIS A 132 6.01 8.29 5.38
C HIS A 132 7.52 8.12 5.31
N LYS A 133 7.94 6.88 5.04
CA LYS A 133 9.33 6.52 4.82
C LYS A 133 9.47 5.73 3.53
N ALA A 134 10.55 5.96 2.82
CA ALA A 134 10.87 5.19 1.63
C ALA A 134 12.29 4.64 1.69
N PHE A 135 12.53 3.55 0.97
CA PHE A 135 13.86 2.99 0.75
C PHE A 135 13.97 2.41 -0.66
N GLN A 136 15.19 2.35 -1.15
CA GLN A 136 15.50 1.73 -2.43
C GLN A 136 16.56 0.65 -2.24
N ILE A 137 16.35 -0.49 -2.87
CA ILE A 137 17.33 -1.58 -2.90
C ILE A 137 18.08 -1.49 -4.20
N ILE A 138 19.39 -1.30 -4.09
CA ILE A 138 20.31 -1.25 -5.23
C ILE A 138 21.22 -2.46 -5.09
N ARG A 139 21.25 -3.30 -6.12
CA ARG A 139 22.17 -4.43 -6.19
C ARG A 139 23.36 -4.02 -7.01
N ASP A 140 24.55 -4.33 -6.51
CA ASP A 140 25.79 -4.23 -7.27
C ASP A 140 25.69 -5.12 -8.52
N PRO A 141 25.91 -4.60 -9.71
CA PRO A 141 25.83 -5.37 -10.96
C PRO A 141 26.96 -6.38 -11.15
N ARG A 142 28.01 -6.34 -10.33
CA ARG A 142 29.14 -7.26 -10.39
C ARG A 142 28.78 -8.68 -9.96
#